data_d2913513ea29d7b2142033bf58c2f888
#
_entry.id   d2913513ea29d7b2142033bf58c2f888
#
_cell.length_a   1.000
_cell.length_b   1.000
_cell.length_c   1.000
_cell.angle_alpha   90.00
_cell.angle_beta   90.00
_cell.angle_gamma   90.00
#
_symmetry.space_group_name_H-M   'P 1'
#
loop_
_entity.id
_entity.type
_entity.pdbx_description
1 polymer ?
#
loop_
_entity_poly.entity_id
_entity_poly.type
_entity_poly.pdbx_seq_one_letter_code
_entity_poly.pdbx_strand_id
1 'polypeptide(L)'
;MTEMTSNEMRGYATSQSLPATILLVEDEPAVRHVTREALEMGGYRVLAADGPDAATHIARDESNAIDLLLTDVVMPGMNGPELARPVRELRPELVTLFMTGYADAEVLRLAMLEGPHKHIQKPFTVHSLLARVADALAARWNDRDRKQAPQYPSP
;
A
#
# COMPACT_ATOMS: atom_id res chain seq x y z
N MET A 1 -28.59 -26.81 -5.30
CA MET A 1 -27.21 -26.37 -5.44
C MET A 1 -27.00 -25.87 -6.85
N THR A 2 -26.98 -24.58 -7.05
CA THR A 2 -26.80 -24.01 -8.38
C THR A 2 -25.29 -23.84 -8.61
N GLU A 3 -24.74 -24.63 -9.51
CA GLU A 3 -23.35 -24.45 -9.92
C GLU A 3 -23.26 -23.15 -10.72
N MET A 4 -22.28 -22.30 -10.34
CA MET A 4 -22.00 -21.09 -11.09
C MET A 4 -21.49 -21.46 -12.48
N THR A 5 -22.04 -20.83 -13.50
CA THR A 5 -21.60 -21.06 -14.87
C THR A 5 -20.21 -20.46 -15.07
N SER A 6 -19.44 -20.96 -16.03
CA SER A 6 -18.12 -20.46 -16.36
C SER A 6 -18.13 -18.98 -16.70
N ASN A 7 -19.25 -18.46 -17.16
CA ASN A 7 -19.43 -17.05 -17.50
C ASN A 7 -19.63 -16.19 -16.26
N GLU A 8 -20.34 -16.69 -15.26
CA GLU A 8 -20.50 -16.03 -13.96
C GLU A 8 -19.18 -15.98 -13.19
N MET A 9 -18.39 -17.06 -13.25
CA MET A 9 -17.05 -17.09 -12.66
C MET A 9 -16.11 -16.10 -13.34
N ARG A 10 -16.21 -15.88 -14.65
CA ARG A 10 -15.44 -14.87 -15.36
C ARG A 10 -15.85 -13.45 -14.98
N GLY A 11 -17.14 -13.21 -14.75
CA GLY A 11 -17.64 -11.95 -14.26
C GLY A 11 -17.12 -11.63 -12.85
N TYR A 12 -17.04 -12.64 -12.00
CA TYR A 12 -16.46 -12.50 -10.65
C TYR A 12 -14.95 -12.25 -10.72
N ALA A 13 -14.24 -12.96 -11.57
CA ALA A 13 -12.79 -12.77 -11.75
C ALA A 13 -12.44 -11.40 -12.33
N THR A 14 -13.28 -10.86 -13.22
CA THR A 14 -13.08 -9.51 -13.78
C THR A 14 -13.46 -8.39 -12.81
N SER A 15 -14.44 -8.61 -11.90
CA SER A 15 -14.78 -7.62 -10.87
C SER A 15 -13.75 -7.56 -9.74
N GLN A 16 -12.99 -8.63 -9.53
CA GLN A 16 -11.92 -8.69 -8.53
C GLN A 16 -10.55 -8.28 -9.09
N SER A 17 -10.46 -7.88 -10.37
CA SER A 17 -9.25 -7.43 -11.05
C SER A 17 -7.92 -7.99 -10.49
N LEU A 18 -6.84 -7.86 -11.16
CA LEU A 18 -5.50 -8.32 -10.74
C LEU A 18 -5.20 -8.03 -9.26
N PRO A 19 -4.52 -8.95 -8.53
CA PRO A 19 -4.14 -8.70 -7.16
C PRO A 19 -3.41 -7.36 -7.02
N ALA A 20 -3.73 -6.62 -5.96
CA ALA A 20 -3.07 -5.36 -5.68
C ALA A 20 -1.57 -5.57 -5.49
N THR A 21 -0.78 -4.62 -5.96
CA THR A 21 0.67 -4.64 -5.87
C THR A 21 1.14 -3.68 -4.78
N ILE A 22 1.98 -4.19 -3.90
CA ILE A 22 2.54 -3.44 -2.78
C ILE A 22 4.03 -3.23 -3.00
N LEU A 23 4.47 -1.97 -2.93
CA LEU A 23 5.89 -1.65 -2.84
C LEU A 23 6.26 -1.66 -1.36
N LEU A 24 7.03 -2.68 -0.97
CA LEU A 24 7.50 -2.86 0.40
C LEU A 24 8.92 -2.32 0.53
N VAL A 25 9.12 -1.38 1.45
CA VAL A 25 10.43 -0.79 1.72
C VAL A 25 10.82 -1.05 3.18
N GLU A 26 11.80 -1.89 3.37
CA GLU A 26 12.32 -2.32 4.67
C GLU A 26 13.81 -2.60 4.54
N ASP A 27 14.63 -1.91 5.32
CA ASP A 27 16.09 -2.06 5.26
C ASP A 27 16.62 -3.34 5.92
N GLU A 28 15.87 -3.90 6.87
CA GLU A 28 16.26 -5.10 7.59
C GLU A 28 15.85 -6.37 6.82
N PRO A 29 16.81 -7.17 6.31
CA PRO A 29 16.50 -8.30 5.43
C PRO A 29 15.53 -9.32 6.00
N ALA A 30 15.69 -9.67 7.29
CA ALA A 30 14.83 -10.65 7.95
C ALA A 30 13.39 -10.15 8.05
N VAL A 31 13.20 -8.90 8.46
CA VAL A 31 11.88 -8.26 8.57
C VAL A 31 11.24 -8.11 7.20
N ARG A 32 12.02 -7.69 6.21
CA ARG A 32 11.56 -7.56 4.82
C ARG A 32 11.05 -8.91 4.28
N HIS A 33 11.79 -9.97 4.52
CA HIS A 33 11.42 -11.31 4.05
C HIS A 33 10.12 -11.80 4.69
N VAL A 34 10.00 -11.71 6.00
CA VAL A 34 8.79 -12.13 6.74
C VAL A 34 7.57 -11.30 6.35
N THR A 35 7.74 -10.00 6.22
CA THR A 35 6.66 -9.09 5.81
C THR A 35 6.20 -9.39 4.39
N ARG A 36 7.13 -9.62 3.48
CA ARG A 36 6.84 -10.03 2.10
C ARG A 36 6.01 -11.31 2.05
N GLU A 37 6.46 -12.35 2.78
CA GLU A 37 5.73 -13.62 2.83
C GLU A 37 4.31 -13.45 3.37
N ALA A 38 4.13 -12.67 4.42
CA ALA A 38 2.83 -12.38 5.00
C ALA A 38 1.89 -11.71 3.98
N LEU A 39 2.39 -10.75 3.24
CA LEU A 39 1.62 -10.06 2.19
C LEU A 39 1.25 -11.00 1.04
N GLU A 40 2.19 -11.81 0.60
CA GLU A 40 1.95 -12.81 -0.46
C GLU A 40 0.93 -13.85 -0.03
N MET A 41 0.93 -14.27 1.23
CA MET A 41 -0.10 -15.15 1.80
C MET A 41 -1.49 -14.51 1.73
N GLY A 42 -1.58 -13.21 1.82
CA GLY A 42 -2.82 -12.45 1.67
C GLY A 42 -3.27 -12.26 0.23
N GLY A 43 -2.51 -12.78 -0.74
CA GLY A 43 -2.84 -12.68 -2.16
C GLY A 43 -2.29 -11.45 -2.86
N TYR A 44 -1.44 -10.66 -2.19
CA TYR A 44 -0.85 -9.46 -2.79
C TYR A 44 0.41 -9.78 -3.59
N ARG A 45 0.62 -9.00 -4.62
CA ARG A 45 1.89 -8.98 -5.34
C ARG A 45 2.82 -8.01 -4.62
N VAL A 46 4.08 -8.40 -4.39
CA VAL A 46 5.02 -7.59 -3.62
C VAL A 46 6.25 -7.27 -4.45
N LEU A 47 6.58 -5.99 -4.52
CA LEU A 47 7.85 -5.47 -5.03
C LEU A 47 8.63 -4.99 -3.80
N ALA A 48 9.72 -5.69 -3.46
CA ALA A 48 10.47 -5.41 -2.26
C ALA A 48 11.71 -4.56 -2.56
N ALA A 49 11.95 -3.56 -1.73
CA ALA A 49 13.12 -2.69 -1.78
C ALA A 49 13.80 -2.64 -0.41
N ASP A 50 15.12 -2.59 -0.41
CA ASP A 50 15.92 -2.54 0.81
C ASP A 50 16.15 -1.11 1.33
N GLY A 51 15.70 -0.12 0.59
CA GLY A 51 15.86 1.28 0.98
C GLY A 51 15.25 2.25 -0.03
N PRO A 52 15.43 3.56 0.23
CA PRO A 52 14.83 4.62 -0.59
C PRO A 52 15.24 4.62 -2.06
N ASP A 53 16.52 4.35 -2.35
CA ASP A 53 17.02 4.37 -3.73
C ASP A 53 16.38 3.27 -4.58
N ALA A 54 16.36 2.05 -4.06
CA ALA A 54 15.71 0.92 -4.74
C ALA A 54 14.20 1.16 -4.89
N ALA A 55 13.55 1.69 -3.87
CA ALA A 55 12.12 2.02 -3.89
C ALA A 55 11.81 3.06 -4.96
N THR A 56 12.60 4.13 -5.05
CA THR A 56 12.41 5.19 -6.04
C THR A 56 12.62 4.65 -7.46
N HIS A 57 13.62 3.80 -7.64
CA HIS A 57 13.89 3.16 -8.93
C HIS A 57 12.69 2.32 -9.39
N ILE A 58 12.11 1.52 -8.48
CA ILE A 58 10.92 0.72 -8.77
C ILE A 58 9.71 1.63 -9.10
N ALA A 59 9.52 2.71 -8.34
CA ALA A 59 8.41 3.63 -8.54
C ALA A 59 8.48 4.41 -9.85
N ARG A 60 9.68 4.68 -10.35
CA ARG A 60 9.90 5.36 -11.64
C ARG A 60 9.62 4.50 -12.85
N ASP A 61 9.69 3.18 -12.69
CA ASP A 61 9.37 2.26 -13.79
C ASP A 61 7.85 2.15 -13.94
N GLU A 62 7.31 2.80 -14.95
CA GLU A 62 5.88 2.86 -15.22
C GLU A 62 5.26 1.49 -15.54
N SER A 63 6.10 0.50 -15.93
CA SER A 63 5.64 -0.86 -16.16
C SER A 63 5.23 -1.57 -14.87
N ASN A 64 5.71 -1.08 -13.71
CA ASN A 64 5.30 -1.58 -12.41
C ASN A 64 3.98 -0.94 -11.99
N ALA A 65 2.91 -1.71 -11.89
CA ALA A 65 1.70 -1.26 -11.21
C ALA A 65 1.96 -1.26 -9.70
N ILE A 66 1.66 -0.16 -9.01
CA ILE A 66 1.82 -0.05 -7.56
C ILE A 66 0.56 0.57 -6.98
N ASP A 67 -0.07 -0.14 -6.08
CA ASP A 67 -1.32 0.28 -5.45
C ASP A 67 -1.10 0.86 -4.06
N LEU A 68 -0.10 0.36 -3.34
CA LEU A 68 0.19 0.75 -1.97
C LEU A 68 1.70 0.77 -1.73
N LEU A 69 2.16 1.81 -1.03
CA LEU A 69 3.51 1.89 -0.48
C LEU A 69 3.45 1.50 1.00
N LEU A 70 4.16 0.44 1.37
CA LEU A 70 4.34 0.02 2.75
C LEU A 70 5.81 0.25 3.11
N THR A 71 6.07 1.21 3.98
CA THR A 71 7.45 1.60 4.30
C THR A 71 7.65 1.83 5.78
N ASP A 72 8.85 1.50 6.27
CA ASP A 72 9.28 1.94 7.59
C ASP A 72 9.28 3.47 7.67
N VAL A 73 8.97 3.99 8.85
CA VAL A 73 9.10 5.42 9.14
C VAL A 73 10.57 5.82 9.23
N VAL A 74 11.38 5.01 9.92
CA VAL A 74 12.82 5.30 10.10
C VAL A 74 13.67 4.32 9.32
N MET A 75 14.48 4.86 8.41
CA MET A 75 15.44 4.09 7.60
C MET A 75 16.74 4.88 7.46
N PRO A 76 17.89 4.21 7.24
CA PRO A 76 19.13 4.91 6.93
C PRO A 76 19.01 5.80 5.69
N GLY A 77 19.47 7.02 5.80
CA GLY A 77 19.56 7.99 4.69
C GLY A 77 18.30 8.81 4.44
N MET A 78 17.12 8.21 4.45
CA MET A 78 15.85 8.91 4.21
C MET A 78 14.74 8.24 5.02
N ASN A 79 13.93 9.00 5.71
CA ASN A 79 12.79 8.44 6.43
C ASN A 79 11.60 8.11 5.50
N GLY A 80 10.64 7.33 6.01
CA GLY A 80 9.48 6.93 5.24
C GLY A 80 8.66 8.08 4.67
N PRO A 81 8.31 9.11 5.48
CA PRO A 81 7.61 10.29 4.97
C PRO A 81 8.35 11.04 3.86
N GLU A 82 9.67 11.17 3.97
CA GLU A 82 10.50 11.79 2.92
C GLU A 82 10.48 10.96 1.62
N LEU A 83 10.47 9.63 1.72
CA LEU A 83 10.34 8.74 0.59
C LEU A 83 8.95 8.82 -0.02
N ALA A 84 7.91 8.85 0.81
CA ALA A 84 6.52 8.85 0.36
C ALA A 84 6.19 10.05 -0.54
N ARG A 85 6.80 11.20 -0.29
CA ARG A 85 6.55 12.42 -1.06
C ARG A 85 6.87 12.26 -2.56
N PRO A 86 8.12 11.92 -2.96
CA PRO A 86 8.42 11.72 -4.39
C PRO A 86 7.67 10.54 -5.01
N VAL A 87 7.42 9.48 -4.23
CA VAL A 87 6.66 8.33 -4.73
C VAL A 87 5.22 8.73 -5.05
N ARG A 88 4.58 9.54 -4.20
CA ARG A 88 3.23 10.06 -4.46
C ARG A 88 3.19 11.02 -5.65
N GLU A 89 4.23 11.80 -5.87
CA GLU A 89 4.34 12.66 -7.06
C GLU A 89 4.37 11.83 -8.34
N LEU A 90 5.08 10.70 -8.32
CA LEU A 90 5.13 9.75 -9.43
C LEU A 90 3.83 8.94 -9.58
N ARG A 91 3.16 8.67 -8.46
CA ARG A 91 1.99 7.81 -8.38
C ARG A 91 0.91 8.48 -7.51
N PRO A 92 0.17 9.47 -8.05
CA PRO A 92 -0.79 10.27 -7.25
C PRO A 92 -1.90 9.47 -6.59
N GLU A 93 -2.25 8.32 -7.13
CA GLU A 93 -3.33 7.48 -6.61
C GLU A 93 -2.86 6.42 -5.59
N LEU A 94 -1.57 6.35 -5.35
CA LEU A 94 -0.97 5.39 -4.44
C LEU A 94 -1.33 5.71 -2.99
N VAL A 95 -1.67 4.69 -2.22
CA VAL A 95 -1.90 4.80 -0.77
C VAL A 95 -0.61 4.49 -0.04
N THR A 96 -0.34 5.23 1.04
CA THR A 96 0.84 5.01 1.89
C THR A 96 0.42 4.46 3.25
N LEU A 97 1.09 3.40 3.68
CA LEU A 97 0.97 2.79 5.00
C LEU A 97 2.36 2.76 5.63
N PHE A 98 2.51 3.39 6.80
CA PHE A 98 3.77 3.44 7.52
C PHE A 98 3.87 2.33 8.57
N MET A 99 5.03 1.69 8.65
CA MET A 99 5.37 0.77 9.74
C MET A 99 6.14 1.55 10.80
N THR A 100 5.61 1.57 12.03
CA THR A 100 6.16 2.40 13.11
C THR A 100 6.64 1.56 14.28
N GLY A 101 7.80 1.92 14.84
CA GLY A 101 8.27 1.44 16.14
C GLY A 101 7.95 2.42 17.25
N TYR A 102 8.28 2.09 18.50
CA TYR A 102 8.02 2.95 19.64
C TYR A 102 8.80 4.27 19.59
N ALA A 103 9.98 4.27 18.94
CA ALA A 103 10.84 5.45 18.85
C ALA A 103 10.43 6.41 17.71
N ASP A 104 9.46 6.02 16.88
CA ASP A 104 9.16 6.73 15.63
C ASP A 104 8.01 7.74 15.76
N ALA A 105 7.45 7.90 16.96
CA ALA A 105 6.26 8.72 17.21
C ALA A 105 6.43 10.17 16.74
N GLU A 106 7.61 10.77 16.95
CA GLU A 106 7.89 12.14 16.56
C GLU A 106 7.91 12.32 15.04
N VAL A 107 8.58 11.42 14.34
CA VAL A 107 8.67 11.46 12.87
C VAL A 107 7.28 11.27 12.26
N LEU A 108 6.50 10.33 12.80
CA LEU A 108 5.14 10.08 12.35
C LEU A 108 4.24 11.30 12.59
N ARG A 109 4.37 11.95 13.77
CA ARG A 109 3.60 13.15 14.09
C ARG A 109 3.85 14.26 13.09
N LEU A 110 5.10 14.48 12.70
CA LEU A 110 5.47 15.47 11.70
C LEU A 110 4.90 15.13 10.31
N ALA A 111 4.90 13.84 9.96
CA ALA A 111 4.32 13.37 8.70
C ALA A 111 2.80 13.61 8.66
N MET A 112 2.10 13.45 9.78
CA MET A 112 0.66 13.66 9.88
C MET A 112 0.25 15.13 9.71
N LEU A 113 1.17 16.06 9.90
CA LEU A 113 0.93 17.49 9.61
C LEU A 113 0.78 17.77 8.10
N GLU A 114 1.32 16.90 7.25
CA GLU A 114 1.21 17.01 5.80
C GLU A 114 -0.07 16.33 5.25
N GLY A 115 -0.87 15.72 6.11
CA GLY A 115 -2.11 15.03 5.75
C GLY A 115 -2.32 13.76 6.53
N PRO A 116 -3.51 13.15 6.47
CA PRO A 116 -3.78 11.91 7.16
C PRO A 116 -3.02 10.76 6.51
N HIS A 117 -2.10 10.15 7.25
CA HIS A 117 -1.39 8.94 6.85
C HIS A 117 -1.83 7.78 7.72
N LYS A 118 -1.95 6.61 7.11
CA LYS A 118 -2.25 5.37 7.82
C LYS A 118 -0.94 4.75 8.31
N HIS A 119 -1.01 4.08 9.46
CA HIS A 119 0.17 3.43 10.04
C HIS A 119 -0.21 2.11 10.71
N ILE A 120 0.79 1.24 10.85
CA ILE A 120 0.73 0.01 11.63
C ILE A 120 1.94 -0.05 12.56
N GLN A 121 1.71 -0.38 13.83
CA GLN A 121 2.77 -0.44 14.84
C GLN A 121 3.45 -1.81 14.83
N LYS A 122 4.78 -1.81 14.85
CA LYS A 122 5.59 -3.02 15.07
C LYS A 122 5.70 -3.36 16.56
N PRO A 123 5.71 -4.62 16.96
CA PRO A 123 5.50 -5.79 16.14
C PRO A 123 4.03 -5.98 15.76
N PHE A 124 3.76 -6.49 14.60
CA PHE A 124 2.41 -6.80 14.14
C PHE A 124 2.27 -8.29 13.81
N THR A 125 1.05 -8.80 13.84
CA THR A 125 0.74 -10.14 13.37
C THR A 125 0.44 -10.13 11.88
N VAL A 126 0.51 -11.29 11.24
CA VAL A 126 0.08 -11.43 9.83
C VAL A 126 -1.35 -10.94 9.66
N HIS A 127 -2.24 -11.33 10.58
CA HIS A 127 -3.64 -10.92 10.55
C HIS A 127 -3.81 -9.39 10.63
N SER A 128 -3.13 -8.72 11.55
CA SER A 128 -3.24 -7.27 11.70
C SER A 128 -2.63 -6.53 10.51
N LEU A 129 -1.54 -7.03 9.95
CA LEU A 129 -0.94 -6.46 8.74
C LEU A 129 -1.91 -6.53 7.57
N LEU A 130 -2.47 -7.71 7.31
CA LEU A 130 -3.40 -7.90 6.20
C LEU A 130 -4.68 -7.08 6.37
N ALA A 131 -5.19 -6.95 7.60
CA ALA A 131 -6.36 -6.11 7.89
C ALA A 131 -6.08 -4.63 7.60
N ARG A 132 -4.92 -4.11 8.01
CA ARG A 132 -4.53 -2.72 7.76
C ARG A 132 -4.32 -2.43 6.27
N VAL A 133 -3.70 -3.35 5.56
CA VAL A 133 -3.50 -3.23 4.11
C VAL A 133 -4.84 -3.22 3.38
N ALA A 134 -5.74 -4.12 3.73
CA ALA A 134 -7.08 -4.18 3.14
C ALA A 134 -7.87 -2.89 3.40
N ASP A 135 -7.83 -2.35 4.61
CA ASP A 135 -8.50 -1.09 4.97
C ASP A 135 -7.93 0.09 4.17
N ALA A 136 -6.61 0.15 4.01
CA ALA A 136 -5.95 1.20 3.26
C ALA A 136 -6.34 1.16 1.77
N LEU A 137 -6.37 -0.01 1.19
CA LEU A 137 -6.76 -0.20 -0.22
C LEU A 137 -8.26 0.09 -0.44
N ALA A 138 -9.11 -0.31 0.50
CA ALA A 138 -10.56 -0.04 0.42
C ALA A 138 -10.85 1.47 0.42
N ALA A 139 -10.15 2.24 1.24
CA ALA A 139 -10.28 3.70 1.29
C ALA A 139 -9.89 4.35 -0.05
N ARG A 140 -8.85 3.84 -0.72
CA ARG A 140 -8.43 4.30 -2.04
C ARG A 140 -9.51 4.07 -3.09
N TRP A 141 -10.10 2.87 -3.12
CA TRP A 141 -11.14 2.52 -4.08
C TRP A 141 -12.41 3.36 -3.88
N ASN A 142 -12.80 3.61 -2.64
CA ASN A 142 -13.93 4.48 -2.33
C ASN A 142 -13.71 5.92 -2.83
N ASP A 143 -12.50 6.45 -2.70
CA ASP A 143 -12.15 7.77 -3.21
C ASP A 143 -12.17 7.81 -4.75
N ARG A 144 -11.71 6.74 -5.41
CA ARG A 144 -11.80 6.60 -6.86
C ARG A 144 -13.23 6.63 -7.35
N ASP A 145 -14.10 5.85 -6.73
CA ASP A 145 -15.50 5.77 -7.09
C ASP A 145 -16.20 7.12 -6.92
N ARG A 146 -15.87 7.87 -5.88
CA ARG A 146 -16.39 9.23 -5.67
C ARG A 146 -15.95 10.20 -6.75
N LYS A 147 -14.70 10.12 -7.21
CA LYS A 147 -14.16 11.00 -8.27
C LYS A 147 -14.70 10.65 -9.65
N GLN A 148 -15.12 9.41 -9.86
CA GLN A 148 -15.68 8.92 -11.12
C GLN A 148 -17.21 8.92 -11.12
N ALA A 149 -17.86 9.16 -9.98
CA ALA A 149 -19.31 9.26 -9.91
C ALA A 149 -19.79 10.44 -10.77
N PRO A 150 -20.80 10.23 -11.62
CA PRO A 150 -21.34 11.32 -12.41
C PRO A 150 -21.87 12.40 -11.48
N GLN A 151 -21.38 13.63 -11.65
CA GLN A 151 -21.89 14.76 -10.92
C GLN A 151 -23.27 15.11 -11.49
N TYR A 152 -24.31 14.64 -10.84
CA TYR A 152 -25.64 15.11 -11.15
C TYR A 152 -25.75 16.58 -10.68
N PRO A 153 -26.19 17.48 -11.55
CA PRO A 153 -26.46 18.84 -11.11
C PRO A 153 -27.49 18.79 -9.99
N SER A 154 -27.18 19.43 -8.88
CA SER A 154 -28.16 19.62 -7.81
C SER A 154 -29.42 20.29 -8.35
N PRO A 155 -30.59 19.83 -7.96
CA PRO A 155 -31.86 20.48 -8.36
C PRO A 155 -31.94 21.93 -7.85
#